data_d7e85d2ca1b1222963d9bcf434584d44
#
_entry.id   d7e85d2ca1b1222963d9bcf434584d44
#
_cell.length_a   1.000
_cell.length_b   1.000
_cell.length_c   1.000
_cell.angle_alpha   90.00
_cell.angle_beta   90.00
_cell.angle_gamma   90.00
#
_symmetry.space_group_name_H-M   'P 1'
#
loop_
_entity.id
_entity.type
_entity.pdbx_description
1 polymer ?
#
loop_
_entity_poly.entity_id
_entity_poly.type
_entity_poly.pdbx_seq_one_letter_code
_entity_poly.pdbx_strand_id
1 'polypeptide(L)'
;MIHEGLRPAAGRRMPLMLCGIFLALLLASVPSTAAPQSDKAQNDKAQSDKNKDIAEQIFDAMVQLPGNKPGFRVVHAKGIVCRGTFAATKEAAELSRAEHFRGPAVPVTVRFSNGPPDPTTADASPDAAPRGMAIRFKLSGDKATDIVSFSHNGFFVGTGEDVLAFHNARAATDRTKPHPWPIEVFLSTHPRALKFVQDPKPTPISFATEAFYGNNAFRFVDKKGRKRAGRYQILPVAGQHYLTDAEGKAKAPNFLFDELRTHLAQEAVKFRLVVQLPGPGDPTDDSSVVWPDDRKTVELGTITITSVAPDSDAAQKELAFDPIDLTDGIELSDDPLPALRSRVYMLSVMRRMGR
;
A
#
# COMPACT_ATOMS: atom_id res chain seq x y z
N MET A 1 -34.54 -62.66 -12.92
CA MET A 1 -35.58 -63.09 -11.91
C MET A 1 -36.22 -61.81 -11.43
N ILE A 2 -37.35 -61.29 -12.12
CA ILE A 2 -38.73 -61.69 -11.82
C ILE A 2 -39.07 -61.24 -10.39
N HIS A 3 -39.96 -60.32 -10.09
CA HIS A 3 -41.36 -60.01 -10.42
C HIS A 3 -41.66 -58.60 -9.91
N GLU A 4 -42.32 -57.67 -10.66
CA GLU A 4 -43.79 -57.54 -10.88
C GLU A 4 -44.62 -57.42 -9.62
N GLY A 5 -45.42 -56.38 -9.59
CA GLY A 5 -46.84 -56.36 -9.55
C GLY A 5 -47.44 -55.15 -8.77
N LEU A 6 -48.16 -54.38 -9.39
CA LEU A 6 -49.55 -54.19 -9.79
C LEU A 6 -50.28 -53.07 -9.02
N ARG A 7 -50.87 -52.15 -9.81
CA ARG A 7 -52.01 -51.26 -9.46
C ARG A 7 -53.31 -52.03 -9.26
N PRO A 8 -54.42 -51.48 -8.73
CA PRO A 8 -55.32 -50.57 -9.41
C PRO A 8 -56.07 -49.56 -8.47
N ALA A 9 -56.68 -48.54 -8.88
CA ALA A 9 -57.78 -48.12 -9.76
C ALA A 9 -58.94 -47.44 -8.95
N ALA A 10 -59.25 -46.24 -9.40
CA ALA A 10 -60.57 -45.64 -9.71
C ALA A 10 -61.68 -45.46 -8.64
N GLY A 11 -62.21 -44.24 -8.61
CA GLY A 11 -63.51 -43.90 -8.06
C GLY A 11 -63.94 -42.46 -8.37
N ARG A 12 -64.67 -42.34 -9.49
CA ARG A 12 -65.39 -41.14 -9.95
C ARG A 12 -66.57 -40.83 -9.01
N ARG A 13 -66.87 -39.53 -8.80
CA ARG A 13 -68.24 -38.96 -8.85
C ARG A 13 -68.19 -37.41 -8.80
N MET A 14 -68.68 -36.76 -9.87
CA MET A 14 -69.31 -35.43 -9.95
C MET A 14 -70.82 -35.66 -9.91
N PRO A 15 -71.71 -34.63 -9.87
CA PRO A 15 -71.63 -33.19 -9.68
C PRO A 15 -72.67 -32.63 -8.69
N LEU A 16 -72.65 -31.36 -8.32
CA LEU A 16 -73.87 -30.53 -8.22
C LEU A 16 -73.56 -29.03 -8.43
N MET A 17 -74.25 -28.50 -9.40
CA MET A 17 -74.39 -27.07 -9.68
C MET A 17 -75.18 -26.38 -8.55
N LEU A 18 -74.80 -25.15 -8.14
CA LEU A 18 -75.76 -24.10 -7.83
C LEU A 18 -75.23 -22.73 -8.19
N CYS A 19 -76.04 -22.02 -8.94
CA CYS A 19 -75.97 -20.62 -9.34
C CYS A 19 -75.92 -19.63 -8.18
N GLY A 20 -75.23 -18.53 -8.35
CA GLY A 20 -75.47 -17.40 -7.47
C GLY A 20 -74.53 -16.19 -7.62
N ILE A 21 -74.94 -15.26 -8.45
CA ILE A 21 -74.84 -13.79 -8.36
C ILE A 21 -73.43 -13.16 -8.51
N PHE A 22 -73.24 -12.48 -9.67
CA PHE A 22 -72.23 -11.47 -9.97
C PHE A 22 -72.35 -10.28 -9.03
N LEU A 23 -71.27 -9.94 -8.33
CA LEU A 23 -71.00 -8.62 -7.82
C LEU A 23 -69.60 -8.19 -8.30
N ALA A 24 -69.61 -7.35 -9.33
CA ALA A 24 -68.43 -6.72 -9.88
C ALA A 24 -67.87 -5.69 -8.88
N LEU A 25 -66.82 -6.02 -8.19
CA LEU A 25 -65.98 -5.06 -7.49
C LEU A 25 -64.88 -4.60 -8.46
N LEU A 26 -64.98 -3.41 -9.00
CA LEU A 26 -63.92 -2.65 -9.64
C LEU A 26 -62.79 -2.41 -8.60
N LEU A 27 -61.78 -3.26 -8.57
CA LEU A 27 -60.51 -2.97 -7.91
C LEU A 27 -59.73 -2.05 -8.86
N ALA A 28 -59.75 -0.74 -8.61
CA ALA A 28 -58.84 0.21 -9.18
C ALA A 28 -57.42 -0.20 -8.79
N SER A 29 -56.64 -0.69 -9.76
CA SER A 29 -55.21 -0.87 -9.63
C SER A 29 -54.54 0.50 -9.47
N VAL A 30 -54.18 0.87 -8.24
CA VAL A 30 -53.25 1.94 -7.96
C VAL A 30 -51.88 1.52 -8.47
N PRO A 31 -51.27 2.23 -9.43
CA PRO A 31 -49.88 1.93 -9.77
C PRO A 31 -49.03 2.27 -8.57
N SER A 32 -48.41 1.24 -7.97
CA SER A 32 -47.34 1.40 -6.96
C SER A 32 -46.14 2.05 -7.67
N THR A 33 -46.07 3.40 -7.57
CA THR A 33 -44.84 4.12 -7.89
C THR A 33 -43.84 3.90 -6.78
N ALA A 34 -43.23 2.71 -6.76
CA ALA A 34 -41.97 2.52 -6.08
C ALA A 34 -40.91 3.27 -6.90
N ALA A 35 -40.74 4.56 -6.63
CA ALA A 35 -39.62 5.33 -7.17
C ALA A 35 -38.32 4.79 -6.59
N PRO A 36 -37.23 4.81 -7.38
CA PRO A 36 -36.02 4.04 -7.13
C PRO A 36 -35.25 4.60 -5.93
N GLN A 37 -35.29 3.91 -4.81
CA GLN A 37 -34.42 4.18 -3.66
C GLN A 37 -32.94 4.03 -4.01
N SER A 38 -32.61 3.27 -5.08
CA SER A 38 -31.26 3.11 -5.59
C SER A 38 -30.66 4.40 -6.18
N ASP A 39 -31.43 5.16 -6.93
CA ASP A 39 -30.91 6.36 -7.63
C ASP A 39 -30.67 7.52 -6.66
N LYS A 40 -31.50 7.63 -5.63
CA LYS A 40 -31.31 8.64 -4.59
C LYS A 40 -30.05 8.35 -3.75
N ALA A 41 -29.85 7.11 -3.33
CA ALA A 41 -28.67 6.71 -2.58
C ALA A 41 -27.37 6.85 -3.40
N GLN A 42 -27.43 6.57 -4.72
CA GLN A 42 -26.30 6.79 -5.61
C GLN A 42 -26.02 8.28 -5.84
N ASN A 43 -27.04 9.10 -5.99
CA ASN A 43 -26.89 10.55 -6.12
C ASN A 43 -26.39 11.21 -4.83
N ASP A 44 -26.89 10.80 -3.66
CA ASP A 44 -26.45 11.30 -2.37
C ASP A 44 -24.97 10.92 -2.11
N LYS A 45 -24.53 9.70 -2.49
CA LYS A 45 -23.15 9.27 -2.43
C LYS A 45 -22.27 10.08 -3.40
N ALA A 46 -22.69 10.26 -4.65
CA ALA A 46 -21.95 11.04 -5.64
C ALA A 46 -21.79 12.51 -5.22
N GLN A 47 -22.79 13.09 -4.56
CA GLN A 47 -22.72 14.45 -4.02
C GLN A 47 -21.83 14.53 -2.78
N SER A 48 -21.87 13.53 -1.91
CA SER A 48 -20.97 13.42 -0.76
C SER A 48 -19.51 13.30 -1.20
N ASP A 49 -19.24 12.48 -2.23
CA ASP A 49 -17.88 12.28 -2.76
C ASP A 49 -17.32 13.54 -3.44
N LYS A 50 -18.16 14.37 -4.06
CA LYS A 50 -17.74 15.67 -4.61
C LYS A 50 -17.32 16.70 -3.56
N ASN A 51 -17.78 16.56 -2.33
CA ASN A 51 -17.42 17.45 -1.22
C ASN A 51 -16.18 16.99 -0.45
N LYS A 52 -15.71 15.75 -0.68
CA LYS A 52 -14.48 15.22 -0.08
C LYS A 52 -13.26 15.77 -0.79
N ASP A 53 -12.23 16.05 -0.03
CA ASP A 53 -10.95 16.35 -0.65
C ASP A 53 -10.31 15.08 -1.26
N ILE A 54 -9.31 15.29 -2.13
CA ILE A 54 -8.69 14.19 -2.90
C ILE A 54 -8.05 13.11 -2.01
N ALA A 55 -7.53 13.46 -0.82
CA ALA A 55 -6.94 12.47 0.09
C ALA A 55 -8.00 11.54 0.68
N GLU A 56 -9.17 12.09 1.02
CA GLU A 56 -10.32 11.31 1.48
C GLU A 56 -10.85 10.38 0.39
N GLN A 57 -10.96 10.88 -0.84
CA GLN A 57 -11.39 10.06 -1.98
C GLN A 57 -10.41 8.90 -2.27
N ILE A 58 -9.10 9.17 -2.22
CA ILE A 58 -8.08 8.13 -2.37
C ILE A 58 -8.17 7.10 -1.24
N PHE A 59 -8.33 7.56 0.00
CA PHE A 59 -8.49 6.69 1.15
C PHE A 59 -9.72 5.78 0.99
N ASP A 60 -10.87 6.33 0.60
CA ASP A 60 -12.09 5.55 0.36
C ASP A 60 -11.92 4.52 -0.76
N ALA A 61 -11.26 4.90 -1.87
CA ALA A 61 -10.93 3.98 -2.94
C ALA A 61 -10.03 2.83 -2.46
N MET A 62 -9.03 3.13 -1.59
CA MET A 62 -8.18 2.10 -1.00
C MET A 62 -8.94 1.19 -0.04
N VAL A 63 -9.93 1.70 0.70
CA VAL A 63 -10.79 0.89 1.57
C VAL A 63 -11.62 -0.12 0.76
N GLN A 64 -11.98 0.21 -0.48
CA GLN A 64 -12.71 -0.69 -1.38
C GLN A 64 -11.84 -1.78 -2.04
N LEU A 65 -10.52 -1.75 -1.86
CA LEU A 65 -9.65 -2.77 -2.44
C LEU A 65 -9.95 -4.15 -1.86
N PRO A 66 -9.94 -5.21 -2.69
CA PRO A 66 -10.18 -6.58 -2.25
C PRO A 66 -9.25 -6.99 -1.09
N GLY A 67 -9.82 -7.67 -0.09
CA GLY A 67 -9.08 -8.18 1.08
C GLY A 67 -8.78 -7.13 2.15
N ASN A 68 -9.20 -5.86 1.97
CA ASN A 68 -9.05 -4.83 2.99
C ASN A 68 -9.86 -5.17 4.25
N LYS A 69 -9.23 -5.06 5.42
CA LYS A 69 -9.86 -5.43 6.71
C LYS A 69 -9.79 -4.27 7.71
N PRO A 70 -10.87 -4.05 8.49
CA PRO A 70 -10.82 -3.13 9.65
C PRO A 70 -9.69 -3.51 10.62
N GLY A 71 -9.10 -2.52 11.27
CA GLY A 71 -7.97 -2.73 12.19
C GLY A 71 -6.61 -2.87 11.53
N PHE A 72 -6.54 -2.96 10.19
CA PHE A 72 -5.31 -2.99 9.41
C PHE A 72 -5.12 -1.70 8.58
N ARG A 73 -3.89 -1.51 8.07
CA ARG A 73 -3.62 -0.45 7.08
C ARG A 73 -4.39 -0.74 5.79
N VAL A 74 -4.82 0.31 5.10
CA VAL A 74 -5.56 0.18 3.83
C VAL A 74 -4.73 -0.40 2.69
N VAL A 75 -3.41 -0.27 2.77
CA VAL A 75 -2.39 -1.00 1.99
C VAL A 75 -1.20 -1.26 2.90
N HIS A 76 -0.30 -2.15 2.52
CA HIS A 76 0.79 -2.61 3.39
C HIS A 76 0.27 -3.16 4.73
N ALA A 77 -0.81 -3.93 4.68
CA ALA A 77 -1.53 -4.41 5.86
C ALA A 77 -0.69 -5.37 6.72
N LYS A 78 -0.03 -6.36 6.08
CA LYS A 78 0.87 -7.31 6.74
C LYS A 78 2.23 -6.68 6.96
N GLY A 79 2.74 -6.68 8.18
CA GLY A 79 4.03 -6.07 8.50
C GLY A 79 4.62 -6.52 9.82
N ILE A 80 5.86 -6.11 10.07
CA ILE A 80 6.63 -6.40 11.28
C ILE A 80 7.42 -5.15 11.69
N VAL A 81 7.40 -4.83 12.98
CA VAL A 81 8.15 -3.70 13.55
C VAL A 81 9.44 -4.21 14.16
N CYS A 82 10.54 -3.57 13.81
CA CYS A 82 11.87 -3.86 14.30
C CYS A 82 12.50 -2.62 14.97
N ARG A 83 13.54 -2.86 15.76
CA ARG A 83 14.34 -1.84 16.42
C ARG A 83 15.80 -1.94 15.97
N GLY A 84 16.47 -0.80 15.97
CA GLY A 84 17.86 -0.74 15.58
C GLY A 84 18.47 0.64 15.84
N THR A 85 19.56 0.90 15.16
CA THR A 85 20.28 2.18 15.21
C THR A 85 20.68 2.62 13.80
N PHE A 86 20.87 3.93 13.65
CA PHE A 86 21.48 4.51 12.45
C PHE A 86 22.75 5.26 12.85
N ALA A 87 23.85 4.94 12.18
CA ALA A 87 25.14 5.60 12.32
C ALA A 87 25.48 6.34 11.02
N ALA A 88 25.61 7.66 11.10
CA ALA A 88 25.86 8.51 9.94
C ALA A 88 27.33 8.50 9.51
N THR A 89 27.58 8.76 8.22
CA THR A 89 28.90 9.06 7.65
C THR A 89 29.26 10.55 7.79
N LYS A 90 30.51 10.89 7.49
CA LYS A 90 30.92 12.30 7.40
C LYS A 90 30.26 13.01 6.19
N GLU A 91 30.09 12.32 5.11
CA GLU A 91 29.46 12.78 3.88
C GLU A 91 27.98 13.18 4.10
N ALA A 92 27.27 12.50 4.99
CA ALA A 92 25.92 12.86 5.37
C ALA A 92 25.88 14.29 5.99
N ALA A 93 26.81 14.58 6.92
CA ALA A 93 26.90 15.89 7.55
C ALA A 93 27.32 17.02 6.60
N GLU A 94 27.95 16.68 5.45
CA GLU A 94 28.29 17.63 4.38
C GLU A 94 27.08 17.86 3.45
N LEU A 95 26.22 16.85 3.28
CA LEU A 95 25.02 16.95 2.46
C LEU A 95 23.92 17.74 3.17
N SER A 96 23.71 17.48 4.46
CA SER A 96 22.62 18.08 5.23
C SER A 96 23.04 18.36 6.68
N ARG A 97 22.46 19.44 7.23
CA ARG A 97 22.60 19.78 8.65
C ARG A 97 21.63 19.01 9.55
N ALA A 98 20.87 18.05 9.03
CA ALA A 98 19.93 17.25 9.80
C ALA A 98 20.59 16.58 10.99
N GLU A 99 19.88 16.52 12.13
CA GLU A 99 20.43 16.08 13.41
C GLU A 99 20.98 14.65 13.34
N HIS A 100 20.22 13.72 12.77
CA HIS A 100 20.61 12.30 12.65
C HIS A 100 21.77 12.06 11.66
N PHE A 101 22.16 13.04 10.88
CA PHE A 101 23.35 12.98 10.02
C PHE A 101 24.60 13.49 10.70
N ARG A 102 24.52 13.81 11.98
CA ARG A 102 25.63 14.35 12.77
C ARG A 102 25.64 13.75 14.17
N GLY A 103 26.82 13.49 14.70
CA GLY A 103 26.97 13.03 16.08
C GLY A 103 26.88 11.50 16.23
N PRO A 104 26.51 11.02 17.41
CA PRO A 104 26.43 9.60 17.70
C PRO A 104 25.27 8.93 16.95
N ALA A 105 25.31 7.58 16.91
CA ALA A 105 24.23 6.81 16.35
C ALA A 105 22.90 7.09 17.06
N VAL A 106 21.82 7.18 16.29
CA VAL A 106 20.46 7.42 16.79
C VAL A 106 19.62 6.14 16.75
N PRO A 107 18.69 5.93 17.69
CA PRO A 107 17.76 4.80 17.63
C PRO A 107 16.83 4.92 16.42
N VAL A 108 16.51 3.77 15.81
CA VAL A 108 15.51 3.69 14.74
C VAL A 108 14.44 2.65 15.04
N THR A 109 13.21 2.98 14.61
CA THR A 109 12.12 2.02 14.47
C THR A 109 11.90 1.76 12.99
N VAL A 110 11.96 0.49 12.60
CA VAL A 110 11.80 0.07 11.21
C VAL A 110 10.58 -0.81 11.07
N ARG A 111 9.78 -0.59 10.03
CA ARG A 111 8.69 -1.49 9.70
C ARG A 111 8.87 -2.05 8.30
N PHE A 112 8.97 -3.37 8.17
CA PHE A 112 8.82 -4.09 6.92
C PHE A 112 7.37 -4.49 6.67
N SER A 113 6.97 -4.61 5.40
CA SER A 113 5.59 -4.97 5.04
C SER A 113 5.50 -5.53 3.63
N ASN A 114 4.48 -6.34 3.37
CA ASN A 114 3.99 -6.64 2.02
C ASN A 114 3.05 -5.54 1.55
N GLY A 115 2.91 -5.35 0.21
CA GLY A 115 2.14 -4.26 -0.40
C GLY A 115 0.62 -4.33 -0.26
N PRO A 116 -0.01 -5.53 -0.31
CA PRO A 116 -1.47 -5.64 -0.39
C PRO A 116 -2.24 -5.11 0.82
N PRO A 117 -3.55 -4.80 0.61
CA PRO A 117 -4.48 -4.51 1.69
C PRO A 117 -4.89 -5.75 2.49
N ASP A 118 -4.77 -6.96 1.92
CA ASP A 118 -5.06 -8.22 2.60
C ASP A 118 -3.86 -8.68 3.43
N PRO A 119 -3.97 -8.70 4.78
CA PRO A 119 -2.90 -9.16 5.67
C PRO A 119 -2.60 -10.66 5.56
N THR A 120 -3.45 -11.44 4.88
CA THR A 120 -3.28 -12.89 4.72
C THR A 120 -2.56 -13.26 3.41
N THR A 121 -2.25 -12.28 2.55
CA THR A 121 -1.50 -12.53 1.31
C THR A 121 -0.19 -13.24 1.61
N ALA A 122 0.06 -14.37 0.92
CA ALA A 122 1.31 -15.12 1.07
C ALA A 122 2.51 -14.29 0.57
N ASP A 123 3.65 -14.37 1.28
CA ASP A 123 4.83 -13.54 1.02
C ASP A 123 5.45 -13.77 -0.37
N ALA A 124 5.33 -15.00 -0.89
CA ALA A 124 5.81 -15.34 -2.23
C ALA A 124 4.76 -15.11 -3.33
N SER A 125 3.56 -14.61 -2.99
CA SER A 125 2.57 -14.23 -4.02
C SER A 125 3.12 -13.09 -4.88
N PRO A 126 2.90 -13.10 -6.21
CA PRO A 126 3.18 -11.95 -7.06
C PRO A 126 2.49 -10.67 -6.57
N ASP A 127 1.31 -10.80 -5.96
CA ASP A 127 0.56 -9.68 -5.39
C ASP A 127 1.19 -9.10 -4.11
N ALA A 128 2.15 -9.80 -3.45
CA ALA A 128 2.81 -9.31 -2.23
C ALA A 128 3.70 -8.08 -2.46
N ALA A 129 4.12 -7.85 -3.70
CA ALA A 129 4.96 -6.72 -4.09
C ALA A 129 4.13 -5.46 -4.49
N PRO A 130 4.75 -4.26 -4.47
CA PRO A 130 6.06 -3.99 -3.90
C PRO A 130 6.04 -4.06 -2.36
N ARG A 131 7.14 -4.53 -1.77
CA ARG A 131 7.30 -4.58 -0.32
C ARG A 131 7.66 -3.20 0.20
N GLY A 132 7.36 -2.95 1.49
CA GLY A 132 7.64 -1.66 2.11
C GLY A 132 8.69 -1.76 3.20
N MET A 133 9.51 -0.71 3.30
CA MET A 133 10.36 -0.41 4.46
C MET A 133 10.14 1.04 4.86
N ALA A 134 9.71 1.27 6.09
CA ALA A 134 9.58 2.61 6.66
C ALA A 134 10.47 2.71 7.90
N ILE A 135 11.13 3.86 8.07
CA ILE A 135 12.12 4.10 9.12
C ILE A 135 11.76 5.38 9.83
N ARG A 136 11.69 5.31 11.16
CA ARG A 136 11.62 6.47 12.05
C ARG A 136 12.94 6.62 12.79
N PHE A 137 13.59 7.75 12.63
CA PHE A 137 14.78 8.14 13.39
C PHE A 137 14.34 8.91 14.62
N LYS A 138 14.76 8.47 15.80
CA LYS A 138 14.53 9.20 17.04
C LYS A 138 15.58 10.30 17.17
N LEU A 139 15.12 11.52 17.33
CA LEU A 139 15.96 12.70 17.48
C LEU A 139 15.95 13.17 18.95
N SER A 140 16.64 14.27 19.23
CA SER A 140 16.69 14.86 20.57
C SER A 140 15.30 15.30 21.06
N GLY A 141 15.04 15.12 22.35
CA GLY A 141 13.71 15.31 22.93
C GLY A 141 12.73 14.29 22.37
N ASP A 142 11.49 14.72 22.07
CA ASP A 142 10.42 13.87 21.52
C ASP A 142 10.28 14.00 20.00
N LYS A 143 11.32 14.53 19.32
CA LYS A 143 11.32 14.70 17.87
C LYS A 143 11.65 13.41 17.16
N ALA A 144 11.16 13.29 15.93
CA ALA A 144 11.47 12.22 15.01
C ALA A 144 11.57 12.74 13.58
N THR A 145 12.02 11.91 12.66
CA THR A 145 11.91 12.13 11.22
C THR A 145 11.79 10.78 10.53
N ASP A 146 11.00 10.72 9.44
CA ASP A 146 10.62 9.47 8.83
C ASP A 146 11.11 9.35 7.38
N ILE A 147 11.46 8.13 6.97
CA ILE A 147 11.62 7.74 5.57
C ILE A 147 10.60 6.66 5.25
N VAL A 148 9.85 6.84 4.16
CA VAL A 148 8.91 5.83 3.66
C VAL A 148 9.37 5.39 2.27
N SER A 149 9.62 4.09 2.13
CA SER A 149 10.18 3.49 0.92
C SER A 149 9.53 2.16 0.59
N PHE A 150 9.73 1.66 -0.63
CA PHE A 150 9.30 0.34 -1.05
C PHE A 150 10.23 -0.26 -2.12
N SER A 151 10.10 -1.56 -2.36
CA SER A 151 11.04 -2.36 -3.15
C SER A 151 10.86 -2.19 -4.66
N HIS A 152 10.61 -0.98 -5.12
CA HIS A 152 10.56 -0.63 -6.53
C HIS A 152 11.06 0.80 -6.74
N ASN A 153 12.00 0.99 -7.65
CA ASN A 153 12.49 2.32 -8.01
C ASN A 153 11.49 2.96 -8.98
N GLY A 154 10.82 4.01 -8.55
CA GLY A 154 9.76 4.70 -9.27
C GLY A 154 8.35 4.42 -8.70
N PHE A 155 7.52 5.46 -8.70
CA PHE A 155 6.12 5.38 -8.32
C PHE A 155 5.25 5.13 -9.55
N PHE A 156 4.04 4.64 -9.38
CA PHE A 156 3.19 4.29 -10.53
C PHE A 156 2.60 5.51 -11.25
N VAL A 157 2.46 6.66 -10.58
CA VAL A 157 1.97 7.92 -11.15
C VAL A 157 2.59 9.13 -10.44
N GLY A 158 2.47 10.33 -11.03
CA GLY A 158 3.05 11.58 -10.48
C GLY A 158 2.05 12.54 -9.86
N THR A 159 0.73 12.32 -9.98
CA THR A 159 -0.31 13.24 -9.51
C THR A 159 -1.30 12.57 -8.56
N GLY A 160 -1.99 13.37 -7.73
CA GLY A 160 -3.02 12.86 -6.82
C GLY A 160 -4.24 12.34 -7.57
N GLU A 161 -4.61 12.98 -8.67
CA GLU A 161 -5.73 12.59 -9.53
C GLU A 161 -5.47 11.20 -10.15
N ASP A 162 -4.26 10.95 -10.60
CA ASP A 162 -3.88 9.64 -11.16
C ASP A 162 -3.79 8.57 -10.06
N VAL A 163 -3.37 8.94 -8.82
CA VAL A 163 -3.44 8.02 -7.67
C VAL A 163 -4.88 7.60 -7.41
N LEU A 164 -5.82 8.55 -7.40
CA LEU A 164 -7.24 8.28 -7.23
C LEU A 164 -7.78 7.39 -8.35
N ALA A 165 -7.52 7.76 -9.61
CA ALA A 165 -7.98 7.02 -10.78
C ALA A 165 -7.44 5.58 -10.78
N PHE A 166 -6.18 5.37 -10.44
CA PHE A 166 -5.56 4.05 -10.31
C PHE A 166 -6.25 3.19 -9.26
N HIS A 167 -6.50 3.73 -8.05
CA HIS A 167 -7.14 2.96 -6.99
C HIS A 167 -8.60 2.68 -7.27
N ASN A 168 -9.33 3.62 -7.89
CA ASN A 168 -10.70 3.39 -8.36
C ASN A 168 -10.76 2.28 -9.42
N ALA A 169 -9.85 2.31 -10.39
CA ALA A 169 -9.76 1.28 -11.41
C ALA A 169 -9.46 -0.11 -10.81
N ARG A 170 -8.55 -0.17 -9.83
CA ARG A 170 -8.25 -1.41 -9.09
C ARG A 170 -9.46 -1.91 -8.29
N ALA A 171 -10.14 -1.04 -7.57
CA ALA A 171 -11.31 -1.40 -6.75
C ALA A 171 -12.48 -1.89 -7.61
N ALA A 172 -12.66 -1.30 -8.81
CA ALA A 172 -13.70 -1.68 -9.76
C ALA A 172 -13.35 -2.94 -10.59
N THR A 173 -12.10 -3.43 -10.52
CA THR A 173 -11.66 -4.58 -11.31
C THR A 173 -12.18 -5.89 -10.73
N ASP A 174 -13.07 -6.53 -11.46
CA ASP A 174 -13.56 -7.88 -11.20
C ASP A 174 -12.95 -8.85 -12.24
N ARG A 175 -12.01 -9.67 -11.79
CA ARG A 175 -11.29 -10.63 -12.66
C ARG A 175 -12.16 -11.77 -13.18
N THR A 176 -13.40 -11.89 -12.72
CA THR A 176 -14.38 -12.86 -13.25
C THR A 176 -15.12 -12.34 -14.48
N LYS A 177 -14.98 -11.05 -14.79
CA LYS A 177 -15.60 -10.39 -15.95
C LYS A 177 -14.70 -10.45 -17.19
N PRO A 178 -15.26 -10.34 -18.40
CA PRO A 178 -14.48 -10.22 -19.62
C PRO A 178 -13.58 -9.00 -19.65
N HIS A 179 -12.49 -9.10 -20.41
CA HIS A 179 -11.60 -7.96 -20.72
C HIS A 179 -12.25 -6.95 -21.69
N PRO A 180 -11.84 -5.67 -21.70
CA PRO A 180 -10.81 -5.12 -20.80
C PRO A 180 -11.36 -4.80 -19.40
N TRP A 181 -10.55 -5.08 -18.38
CA TRP A 181 -10.86 -4.69 -17.01
C TRP A 181 -10.63 -3.19 -16.77
N PRO A 182 -11.29 -2.56 -15.79
CA PRO A 182 -11.07 -1.14 -15.46
C PRO A 182 -9.60 -0.78 -15.26
N ILE A 183 -8.82 -1.64 -14.60
CA ILE A 183 -7.38 -1.39 -14.44
C ILE A 183 -6.62 -1.43 -15.76
N GLU A 184 -6.99 -2.28 -16.71
CA GLU A 184 -6.34 -2.35 -18.01
C GLU A 184 -6.64 -1.10 -18.85
N VAL A 185 -7.87 -0.59 -18.75
CA VAL A 185 -8.26 0.67 -19.41
C VAL A 185 -7.41 1.82 -18.85
N PHE A 186 -7.25 1.93 -17.52
CA PHE A 186 -6.38 2.93 -16.92
C PHE A 186 -4.93 2.79 -17.41
N LEU A 187 -4.38 1.58 -17.36
CA LEU A 187 -2.99 1.32 -17.75
C LEU A 187 -2.72 1.62 -19.24
N SER A 188 -3.71 1.46 -20.11
CA SER A 188 -3.57 1.74 -21.55
C SER A 188 -3.26 3.22 -21.86
N THR A 189 -3.63 4.12 -20.98
CA THR A 189 -3.41 5.58 -21.11
C THR A 189 -2.30 6.11 -20.17
N HIS A 190 -1.76 5.25 -19.29
CA HIS A 190 -0.75 5.62 -18.31
C HIS A 190 0.50 4.73 -18.44
N PRO A 191 1.39 5.00 -19.41
CA PRO A 191 2.51 4.10 -19.74
C PRO A 191 3.50 3.90 -18.58
N ARG A 192 3.69 4.87 -17.68
CA ARG A 192 4.55 4.71 -16.49
C ARG A 192 3.90 3.76 -15.47
N ALA A 193 2.57 3.88 -15.27
CA ALA A 193 1.83 2.94 -14.43
C ALA A 193 1.84 1.54 -15.01
N LEU A 194 1.70 1.40 -16.33
CA LEU A 194 1.82 0.12 -17.02
C LEU A 194 3.21 -0.50 -16.80
N LYS A 195 4.27 0.29 -17.01
CA LYS A 195 5.65 -0.14 -16.75
C LYS A 195 5.80 -0.58 -15.28
N PHE A 196 5.37 0.24 -14.32
CA PHE A 196 5.41 -0.11 -12.90
C PHE A 196 4.73 -1.46 -12.60
N VAL A 197 3.57 -1.74 -13.20
CA VAL A 197 2.85 -3.01 -13.00
C VAL A 197 3.59 -4.18 -13.64
N GLN A 198 4.19 -3.98 -14.83
CA GLN A 198 4.87 -5.03 -15.61
C GLN A 198 6.31 -5.30 -15.17
N ASP A 199 6.97 -4.32 -14.56
CA ASP A 199 8.35 -4.50 -14.10
C ASP A 199 8.46 -5.68 -13.13
N PRO A 200 9.48 -6.54 -13.29
CA PRO A 200 9.71 -7.67 -12.41
C PRO A 200 9.85 -7.24 -10.95
N LYS A 201 9.16 -7.92 -10.05
CA LYS A 201 9.24 -7.74 -8.60
C LYS A 201 9.49 -9.11 -7.95
N PRO A 202 10.71 -9.67 -8.11
CA PRO A 202 11.01 -11.00 -7.63
C PRO A 202 10.85 -11.09 -6.12
N THR A 203 10.59 -12.28 -5.61
CA THR A 203 10.47 -12.51 -4.19
C THR A 203 11.86 -12.62 -3.57
N PRO A 204 12.24 -11.75 -2.60
CA PRO A 204 13.53 -11.86 -1.95
C PRO A 204 13.60 -13.10 -1.06
N ILE A 205 14.81 -13.62 -0.83
CA ILE A 205 15.00 -14.73 0.11
C ILE A 205 14.79 -14.31 1.57
N SER A 206 14.97 -13.01 1.85
CA SER A 206 14.80 -12.33 3.15
C SER A 206 14.51 -10.85 2.92
N PHE A 207 13.83 -10.17 3.87
CA PHE A 207 13.80 -8.70 3.90
C PHE A 207 15.22 -8.11 4.01
N ALA A 208 16.18 -8.83 4.58
CA ALA A 208 17.58 -8.43 4.71
C ALA A 208 18.32 -8.35 3.36
N THR A 209 17.76 -8.92 2.30
CA THR A 209 18.35 -8.96 0.96
C THR A 209 17.53 -8.21 -0.09
N GLU A 210 16.59 -7.36 0.34
CA GLU A 210 15.77 -6.52 -0.54
C GLU A 210 16.27 -5.08 -0.52
N ALA A 211 16.29 -4.42 -1.68
CA ALA A 211 16.54 -2.99 -1.79
C ALA A 211 15.23 -2.19 -1.72
N PHE A 212 15.28 -1.04 -1.05
CA PHE A 212 14.11 -0.17 -0.93
C PHE A 212 14.43 1.25 -1.41
N TYR A 213 13.45 1.92 -2.00
CA TYR A 213 13.59 3.21 -2.66
C TYR A 213 12.57 4.21 -2.11
N GLY A 214 13.06 5.39 -1.67
CA GLY A 214 12.24 6.54 -1.36
C GLY A 214 12.05 7.36 -2.63
N ASN A 215 10.97 7.07 -3.37
CA ASN A 215 10.79 7.59 -4.73
C ASN A 215 10.53 9.10 -4.83
N ASN A 216 10.07 9.73 -3.75
CA ASN A 216 9.92 11.18 -3.70
C ASN A 216 11.29 11.83 -3.51
N ALA A 217 11.51 12.96 -4.18
CA ALA A 217 12.70 13.77 -3.95
C ALA A 217 12.51 14.69 -2.74
N PHE A 218 13.62 14.95 -2.04
CA PHE A 218 13.72 15.91 -0.96
C PHE A 218 14.86 16.90 -1.24
N ARG A 219 14.84 18.05 -0.56
CA ARG A 219 15.94 19.03 -0.61
C ARG A 219 16.76 18.89 0.67
N PHE A 220 18.02 18.49 0.52
CA PHE A 220 18.98 18.39 1.61
C PHE A 220 19.68 19.74 1.75
N VAL A 221 19.62 20.33 2.95
CA VAL A 221 20.14 21.67 3.24
C VAL A 221 21.38 21.55 4.11
N ASP A 222 22.52 21.95 3.59
CA ASP A 222 23.79 21.92 4.33
C ASP A 222 23.91 23.05 5.38
N LYS A 223 25.01 23.05 6.11
CA LYS A 223 25.31 24.09 7.14
C LYS A 223 25.43 25.51 6.57
N LYS A 224 25.67 25.64 5.26
CA LYS A 224 25.77 26.94 4.57
C LYS A 224 24.45 27.34 3.91
N GLY A 225 23.38 26.56 4.12
CA GLY A 225 22.06 26.80 3.54
C GLY A 225 21.93 26.38 2.06
N ARG A 226 22.94 25.72 1.47
CA ARG A 226 22.85 25.24 0.09
C ARG A 226 21.93 24.05 0.04
N LYS A 227 21.00 24.05 -0.93
CA LYS A 227 19.99 22.99 -1.15
C LYS A 227 20.42 22.11 -2.30
N ARG A 228 20.34 20.80 -2.09
CA ARG A 228 20.55 19.77 -3.11
C ARG A 228 19.40 18.79 -3.09
N ALA A 229 18.78 18.56 -4.24
CA ALA A 229 17.75 17.53 -4.36
C ALA A 229 18.36 16.13 -4.30
N GLY A 230 17.57 15.15 -3.85
CA GLY A 230 17.99 13.75 -3.85
C GLY A 230 16.87 12.81 -3.47
N ARG A 231 17.03 11.53 -3.82
CA ARG A 231 16.12 10.43 -3.47
C ARG A 231 16.83 9.40 -2.62
N TYR A 232 16.15 8.89 -1.61
CA TYR A 232 16.70 7.85 -0.74
C TYR A 232 16.74 6.50 -1.44
N GLN A 233 17.83 5.77 -1.21
CA GLN A 233 17.97 4.35 -1.51
C GLN A 233 18.43 3.64 -0.25
N ILE A 234 17.84 2.52 0.08
CA ILE A 234 18.17 1.71 1.26
C ILE A 234 18.62 0.36 0.73
N LEU A 235 19.94 0.16 0.72
CA LEU A 235 20.59 -0.95 0.03
C LEU A 235 21.06 -2.00 1.05
N PRO A 236 20.69 -3.28 0.88
CA PRO A 236 21.10 -4.33 1.80
C PRO A 236 22.64 -4.55 1.75
N VAL A 237 23.28 -4.61 2.91
CA VAL A 237 24.71 -4.92 2.99
C VAL A 237 25.01 -6.34 2.55
N ALA A 238 24.07 -7.25 2.78
CA ALA A 238 24.15 -8.65 2.33
C ALA A 238 24.01 -8.84 0.81
N GLY A 239 23.73 -7.75 0.05
CA GLY A 239 23.40 -7.83 -1.37
C GLY A 239 21.93 -8.20 -1.62
N GLN A 240 21.52 -8.12 -2.90
CA GLN A 240 20.16 -8.47 -3.31
C GLN A 240 20.12 -9.94 -3.75
N HIS A 241 19.24 -10.72 -3.14
CA HIS A 241 19.08 -12.14 -3.44
C HIS A 241 17.59 -12.51 -3.50
N TYR A 242 17.22 -13.20 -4.56
CA TYR A 242 15.83 -13.50 -4.87
C TYR A 242 15.63 -15.01 -5.06
N LEU A 243 14.42 -15.47 -4.76
CA LEU A 243 13.97 -16.83 -5.04
C LEU A 243 13.62 -16.97 -6.52
N THR A 244 13.83 -18.16 -7.04
CA THR A 244 13.15 -18.58 -8.27
C THR A 244 11.65 -18.78 -8.02
N ASP A 245 10.84 -18.80 -9.08
CA ASP A 245 9.40 -19.05 -8.96
C ASP A 245 9.08 -20.40 -8.29
N ALA A 246 9.88 -21.42 -8.57
CA ALA A 246 9.72 -22.76 -7.97
C ALA A 246 10.01 -22.75 -6.46
N GLU A 247 11.08 -22.09 -6.03
CA GLU A 247 11.42 -21.90 -4.62
C GLU A 247 10.36 -21.07 -3.90
N GLY A 248 9.85 -20.00 -4.53
CA GLY A 248 8.80 -19.16 -3.97
C GLY A 248 7.51 -19.96 -3.72
N LYS A 249 7.09 -20.79 -4.68
CA LYS A 249 5.91 -21.65 -4.55
C LYS A 249 6.02 -22.67 -3.42
N ALA A 250 7.22 -23.06 -3.05
CA ALA A 250 7.49 -24.02 -1.97
C ALA A 250 7.54 -23.37 -0.58
N LYS A 251 7.54 -22.03 -0.48
CA LYS A 251 7.62 -21.31 0.79
C LYS A 251 6.30 -21.29 1.55
N ALA A 252 6.40 -21.30 2.88
CA ALA A 252 5.26 -21.05 3.76
C ALA A 252 4.70 -19.63 3.55
N PRO A 253 3.39 -19.37 3.80
CA PRO A 253 2.75 -18.08 3.55
C PRO A 253 3.39 -16.89 4.26
N ASN A 254 4.06 -17.10 5.39
CA ASN A 254 4.67 -16.05 6.22
C ASN A 254 6.21 -16.11 6.25
N PHE A 255 6.83 -16.77 5.29
CA PHE A 255 8.24 -17.14 5.37
C PHE A 255 9.19 -15.93 5.54
N LEU A 256 8.89 -14.77 4.93
CA LEU A 256 9.74 -13.56 5.09
C LEU A 256 9.73 -13.02 6.51
N PHE A 257 8.57 -13.05 7.15
CA PHE A 257 8.41 -12.57 8.53
C PHE A 257 9.02 -13.57 9.54
N ASP A 258 8.88 -14.86 9.28
CA ASP A 258 9.44 -15.93 10.12
C ASP A 258 10.96 -15.99 9.97
N GLU A 259 11.46 -15.84 8.72
CA GLU A 259 12.90 -15.75 8.44
C GLU A 259 13.52 -14.55 9.16
N LEU A 260 12.93 -13.35 9.03
CA LEU A 260 13.46 -12.15 9.69
C LEU A 260 13.52 -12.29 11.21
N ARG A 261 12.53 -12.93 11.84
CA ARG A 261 12.54 -13.21 13.28
C ARG A 261 13.71 -14.13 13.65
N THR A 262 13.89 -15.20 12.88
CA THR A 262 14.96 -16.18 13.09
C THR A 262 16.34 -15.54 12.86
N HIS A 263 16.48 -14.77 11.80
CA HIS A 263 17.71 -14.05 11.46
C HIS A 263 18.11 -13.09 12.59
N LEU A 264 17.20 -12.22 13.02
CA LEU A 264 17.46 -11.22 14.07
C LEU A 264 17.69 -11.83 15.46
N ALA A 265 17.34 -13.09 15.68
CA ALA A 265 17.71 -13.80 16.89
C ALA A 265 19.18 -14.26 16.88
N GLN A 266 19.83 -14.30 15.73
CA GLN A 266 21.20 -14.76 15.53
C GLN A 266 22.16 -13.59 15.27
N GLU A 267 21.80 -12.69 14.35
CA GLU A 267 22.65 -11.59 13.95
C GLU A 267 21.85 -10.36 13.52
N ALA A 268 22.50 -9.21 13.46
CA ALA A 268 21.91 -7.96 13.04
C ALA A 268 21.86 -7.83 11.53
N VAL A 269 20.74 -7.31 11.01
CA VAL A 269 20.53 -6.98 9.60
C VAL A 269 20.99 -5.55 9.35
N LYS A 270 21.76 -5.33 8.27
CA LYS A 270 22.35 -4.03 7.95
C LYS A 270 21.96 -3.54 6.56
N PHE A 271 21.68 -2.23 6.48
CA PHE A 271 21.44 -1.52 5.22
C PHE A 271 22.30 -0.27 5.15
N ARG A 272 22.81 0.04 3.98
CA ARG A 272 23.36 1.35 3.66
C ARG A 272 22.22 2.31 3.29
N LEU A 273 22.14 3.44 3.96
CA LEU A 273 21.27 4.54 3.55
C LEU A 273 22.06 5.44 2.59
N VAL A 274 21.54 5.60 1.38
CA VAL A 274 22.18 6.33 0.30
C VAL A 274 21.21 7.39 -0.24
N VAL A 275 21.73 8.51 -0.72
CA VAL A 275 20.97 9.49 -1.51
C VAL A 275 21.54 9.52 -2.93
N GLN A 276 20.68 9.27 -3.91
CA GLN A 276 20.95 9.51 -5.31
C GLN A 276 20.67 10.98 -5.62
N LEU A 277 21.62 11.67 -6.24
CA LEU A 277 21.49 13.07 -6.65
C LEU A 277 21.05 13.15 -8.11
N PRO A 278 20.15 14.09 -8.47
CA PRO A 278 19.70 14.24 -9.87
C PRO A 278 20.81 14.77 -10.76
N GLY A 279 20.78 14.36 -12.01
CA GLY A 279 21.53 14.98 -13.09
C GLY A 279 20.73 16.09 -13.78
N PRO A 280 21.31 16.77 -14.78
CA PRO A 280 20.60 17.76 -15.57
C PRO A 280 19.36 17.14 -16.24
N GLY A 281 18.19 17.77 -16.05
CA GLY A 281 16.92 17.33 -16.63
C GLY A 281 16.18 16.25 -15.85
N ASP A 282 16.72 15.71 -14.76
CA ASP A 282 15.99 14.77 -13.91
C ASP A 282 14.92 15.53 -13.09
N PRO A 283 13.63 15.15 -13.19
CA PRO A 283 12.58 15.84 -12.45
C PRO A 283 12.66 15.54 -10.95
N THR A 284 12.45 16.57 -10.13
CA THR A 284 12.41 16.46 -8.67
C THR A 284 11.00 16.60 -8.09
N ASP A 285 10.02 16.76 -8.96
CA ASP A 285 8.59 16.98 -8.71
C ASP A 285 7.70 15.83 -9.19
N ASP A 286 8.27 14.81 -9.85
CA ASP A 286 7.54 13.65 -10.37
C ASP A 286 8.24 12.35 -9.94
N SER A 287 7.70 11.69 -8.93
CA SER A 287 8.21 10.42 -8.40
C SER A 287 7.99 9.21 -9.32
N SER A 288 7.18 9.34 -10.38
CA SER A 288 6.98 8.29 -11.37
C SER A 288 8.12 8.20 -12.41
N VAL A 289 8.95 9.22 -12.50
CA VAL A 289 10.14 9.23 -13.36
C VAL A 289 11.31 8.65 -12.60
N VAL A 290 11.81 7.50 -13.04
CA VAL A 290 13.01 6.87 -12.50
C VAL A 290 14.25 7.63 -13.00
N TRP A 291 15.14 7.99 -12.08
CA TRP A 291 16.43 8.59 -12.48
C TRP A 291 17.40 7.48 -12.94
N PRO A 292 18.28 7.77 -13.92
CA PRO A 292 19.29 6.81 -14.36
C PRO A 292 20.17 6.29 -13.21
N ASP A 293 20.57 5.02 -13.30
CA ASP A 293 21.34 4.35 -12.23
C ASP A 293 22.77 4.89 -12.09
N ASP A 294 23.32 5.53 -13.12
CA ASP A 294 24.64 6.14 -13.14
C ASP A 294 24.72 7.50 -12.42
N ARG A 295 23.62 7.97 -11.85
CA ARG A 295 23.60 9.22 -11.10
C ARG A 295 24.48 9.12 -9.86
N LYS A 296 25.13 10.24 -9.55
CA LYS A 296 25.98 10.33 -8.35
C LYS A 296 25.19 9.98 -7.09
N THR A 297 25.79 9.17 -6.24
CA THR A 297 25.23 8.81 -4.92
C THR A 297 26.09 9.35 -3.79
N VAL A 298 25.47 9.58 -2.64
CA VAL A 298 26.13 9.95 -1.38
C VAL A 298 25.67 8.95 -0.33
N GLU A 299 26.58 8.22 0.27
CA GLU A 299 26.27 7.34 1.39
C GLU A 299 26.07 8.17 2.65
N LEU A 300 24.89 8.02 3.27
CA LEU A 300 24.53 8.77 4.46
C LEU A 300 24.86 8.02 5.76
N GLY A 301 24.94 6.70 5.72
CA GLY A 301 25.22 5.90 6.89
C GLY A 301 24.69 4.48 6.82
N THR A 302 24.79 3.79 7.95
CA THR A 302 24.35 2.41 8.10
C THR A 302 23.20 2.32 9.10
N ILE A 303 22.10 1.69 8.66
CA ILE A 303 20.99 1.25 9.50
C ILE A 303 21.32 -0.17 9.97
N THR A 304 21.39 -0.38 11.27
CA THR A 304 21.62 -1.69 11.89
C THR A 304 20.37 -2.10 12.67
N ILE A 305 19.66 -3.11 12.20
CA ILE A 305 18.46 -3.66 12.83
C ILE A 305 18.87 -4.82 13.71
N THR A 306 18.52 -4.76 15.00
CA THR A 306 19.02 -5.69 16.01
C THR A 306 17.98 -6.60 16.62
N SER A 307 16.70 -6.26 16.50
CA SER A 307 15.63 -7.07 17.10
C SER A 307 14.27 -6.76 16.48
N VAL A 308 13.35 -7.71 16.55
CA VAL A 308 11.92 -7.47 16.37
C VAL A 308 11.38 -6.80 17.64
N ALA A 309 10.47 -5.83 17.49
CA ALA A 309 9.81 -5.23 18.65
C ALA A 309 9.00 -6.31 19.41
N PRO A 310 9.05 -6.37 20.75
CA PRO A 310 8.38 -7.40 21.53
C PRO A 310 6.88 -7.49 21.19
N ASP A 311 6.21 -6.35 21.09
CA ASP A 311 4.79 -6.24 20.74
C ASP A 311 4.60 -5.69 19.33
N SER A 312 5.24 -6.30 18.33
CA SER A 312 5.20 -5.83 16.94
C SER A 312 3.77 -5.58 16.44
N ASP A 313 2.82 -6.45 16.76
CA ASP A 313 1.44 -6.34 16.29
C ASP A 313 0.67 -5.21 16.99
N ALA A 314 0.88 -5.00 18.28
CA ALA A 314 0.33 -3.86 19.02
C ALA A 314 0.97 -2.54 18.55
N ALA A 315 2.30 -2.51 18.43
CA ALA A 315 3.03 -1.34 17.96
C ALA A 315 2.58 -0.87 16.57
N GLN A 316 2.22 -1.80 15.67
CA GLN A 316 1.74 -1.46 14.33
C GLN A 316 0.43 -0.68 14.32
N LYS A 317 -0.44 -0.83 15.34
CA LYS A 317 -1.75 -0.16 15.36
C LYS A 317 -1.59 1.36 15.49
N GLU A 318 -0.72 1.80 16.38
CA GLU A 318 -0.52 3.23 16.68
C GLU A 318 0.56 3.86 15.81
N LEU A 319 1.55 3.08 15.37
CA LEU A 319 2.68 3.58 14.60
C LEU A 319 2.22 4.11 13.23
N ALA A 320 2.42 5.41 13.02
CA ALA A 320 2.27 6.08 11.74
C ALA A 320 3.62 6.59 11.29
N PHE A 321 4.05 6.21 10.10
CA PHE A 321 5.17 6.88 9.43
C PHE A 321 4.61 7.98 8.56
N ASP A 322 5.21 9.16 8.60
CA ASP A 322 4.75 10.32 7.84
C ASP A 322 5.86 10.81 6.89
N PRO A 323 5.66 10.77 5.57
CA PRO A 323 6.67 11.23 4.60
C PRO A 323 6.98 12.73 4.70
N ILE A 324 6.21 13.50 5.45
CA ILE A 324 6.47 14.93 5.71
C ILE A 324 6.89 15.23 7.16
N ASP A 325 7.08 14.20 7.99
CA ASP A 325 7.72 14.35 9.29
C ASP A 325 9.23 14.54 9.08
N LEU A 326 9.61 15.79 8.80
CA LEU A 326 10.95 16.20 8.42
C LEU A 326 11.63 16.96 9.55
N THR A 327 12.95 16.85 9.61
CA THR A 327 13.78 17.64 10.54
C THR A 327 14.49 18.78 9.81
N ASP A 328 14.99 19.78 10.59
CA ASP A 328 15.83 20.83 10.01
C ASP A 328 16.99 20.23 9.21
N GLY A 329 17.22 20.78 8.02
CA GLY A 329 18.19 20.24 7.06
C GLY A 329 17.60 19.32 5.99
N ILE A 330 16.32 18.97 6.07
CA ILE A 330 15.58 18.24 5.03
C ILE A 330 14.26 18.97 4.75
N GLU A 331 14.01 19.31 3.50
CA GLU A 331 12.81 20.00 3.05
C GLU A 331 12.11 19.22 1.95
N LEU A 332 10.81 19.44 1.77
CA LEU A 332 10.06 18.91 0.63
C LEU A 332 10.61 19.48 -0.68
N SER A 333 10.57 18.69 -1.73
CA SER A 333 10.66 19.18 -3.11
C SER A 333 9.31 19.76 -3.56
N ASP A 334 9.16 19.98 -4.86
CA ASP A 334 7.89 20.41 -5.44
C ASP A 334 6.98 19.22 -5.81
N ASP A 335 7.37 17.98 -5.43
CA ASP A 335 6.56 16.77 -5.60
C ASP A 335 5.28 16.87 -4.72
N PRO A 336 4.07 16.82 -5.31
CA PRO A 336 2.82 16.97 -4.57
C PRO A 336 2.48 15.73 -3.72
N LEU A 337 3.05 14.57 -4.03
CA LEU A 337 2.62 13.30 -3.44
C LEU A 337 2.98 13.12 -1.95
N PRO A 338 4.12 13.60 -1.41
CA PRO A 338 4.40 13.44 0.02
C PRO A 338 3.33 14.04 0.94
N ALA A 339 2.88 15.26 0.66
CA ALA A 339 1.83 15.92 1.44
C ALA A 339 0.47 15.19 1.33
N LEU A 340 0.12 14.76 0.12
CA LEU A 340 -1.08 13.97 -0.13
C LEU A 340 -1.03 12.62 0.61
N ARG A 341 0.09 11.91 0.53
CA ARG A 341 0.31 10.63 1.21
C ARG A 341 0.19 10.76 2.72
N SER A 342 0.74 11.81 3.32
CA SER A 342 0.62 12.10 4.74
C SER A 342 -0.84 12.10 5.19
N ARG A 343 -1.71 12.81 4.47
CA ARG A 343 -3.15 12.87 4.79
C ARG A 343 -3.83 11.51 4.69
N VAL A 344 -3.58 10.74 3.63
CA VAL A 344 -4.10 9.37 3.47
C VAL A 344 -3.62 8.46 4.60
N TYR A 345 -2.37 8.60 5.04
CA TYR A 345 -1.81 7.81 6.13
C TYR A 345 -2.47 8.13 7.47
N MET A 346 -2.77 9.40 7.74
CA MET A 346 -3.50 9.80 8.95
C MET A 346 -4.93 9.25 8.98
N LEU A 347 -5.66 9.27 7.85
CA LEU A 347 -6.96 8.61 7.73
C LEU A 347 -6.87 7.10 7.99
N SER A 348 -5.82 6.46 7.49
CA SER A 348 -5.56 5.04 7.76
C SER A 348 -5.24 4.75 9.23
N VAL A 349 -4.58 5.66 9.95
CA VAL A 349 -4.37 5.56 11.40
C VAL A 349 -5.69 5.66 12.15
N MET A 350 -6.47 6.70 11.89
CA MET A 350 -7.77 6.91 12.54
C MET A 350 -8.68 5.69 12.38
N ARG A 351 -8.78 5.15 11.16
CA ARG A 351 -9.55 3.93 10.91
C ARG A 351 -9.06 2.72 11.72
N ARG A 352 -7.73 2.51 11.83
CA ARG A 352 -7.16 1.39 12.62
C ARG A 352 -7.46 1.51 14.10
N MET A 353 -7.54 2.74 14.60
CA MET A 353 -7.81 3.04 16.01
C MET A 353 -9.32 3.09 16.33
N GLY A 354 -10.20 2.87 15.32
CA GLY A 354 -11.65 2.93 15.50
C GLY A 354 -12.20 4.35 15.71
N ARG A 355 -11.50 5.35 15.16
CA ARG A 355 -11.84 6.78 15.26
C ARG A 355 -12.36 7.29 13.93
#